data_a4de050ca2b420fda13e456ae4cbbd02
#
_entry.id   a4de050ca2b420fda13e456ae4cbbd02
#
_cell.length_a   1.000
_cell.length_b   1.000
_cell.length_c   1.000
_cell.angle_alpha   90.00
_cell.angle_beta   90.00
_cell.angle_gamma   90.00
#
_symmetry.space_group_name_H-M   'P 1'
#
loop_
_entity.id
_entity.type
_entity.pdbx_description
1 polymer ?
#
loop_
_entity_poly.entity_id
_entity_poly.type
_entity_poly.pdbx_seq_one_letter_code
_entity_poly.pdbx_strand_id
1 'polypeptide(L)'
;PFIYREAEKLRLTGFVGNTPDGVRIEVQGEREALEQFAGFVERLPPLARIASLQKTEASPVADEQSFVIHASHAGSHRGHSVLVSPDMAPCDDCLADMADPENRRFGYAFTNCTNCGPRYTITRSIPYDRPVTSMACFPMCSPCDREYHDPADRRFHAQPNACPTCGPVLWLKENETMSEKRPYDAGPFAPLPTGHDAFRELHERRRNTY
;
A
#
# COMPACT_ATOMS: atom_id res chain seq x y z
N PRO A 1 2.74 -3.58 8.75
CA PRO A 1 1.80 -2.61 9.37
C PRO A 1 0.66 -3.27 10.14
N PHE A 2 -0.04 -4.27 9.55
CA PHE A 2 -1.21 -4.91 10.16
C PHE A 2 -0.86 -5.56 11.51
N ILE A 3 0.11 -6.45 11.52
CA ILE A 3 0.60 -7.13 12.74
C ILE A 3 1.19 -6.13 13.73
N TYR A 4 2.02 -5.21 13.26
CA TYR A 4 2.65 -4.19 14.07
C TYR A 4 1.63 -3.36 14.87
N ARG A 5 0.61 -2.82 14.21
CA ARG A 5 -0.42 -2.01 14.86
C ARG A 5 -1.17 -2.75 15.96
N GLU A 6 -1.46 -4.04 15.75
CA GLU A 6 -2.16 -4.80 16.77
C GLU A 6 -1.25 -5.16 17.96
N ALA A 7 0.03 -5.47 17.70
CA ALA A 7 0.99 -5.69 18.76
C ALA A 7 1.17 -4.43 19.62
N GLU A 8 1.33 -3.26 19.01
CA GLU A 8 1.40 -1.97 19.72
C GLU A 8 0.15 -1.69 20.55
N LYS A 9 -1.04 -1.90 19.96
CA LYS A 9 -2.33 -1.70 20.63
C LYS A 9 -2.46 -2.58 21.88
N LEU A 10 -1.98 -3.81 21.81
CA LEU A 10 -1.97 -4.79 22.91
C LEU A 10 -0.74 -4.66 23.81
N ARG A 11 0.14 -3.69 23.56
CA ARG A 11 1.39 -3.45 24.31
C ARG A 11 2.29 -4.70 24.37
N LEU A 12 2.31 -5.47 23.29
CA LEU A 12 3.20 -6.59 23.13
C LEU A 12 4.56 -6.12 22.64
N THR A 13 5.62 -6.81 23.06
CA THR A 13 6.96 -6.64 22.52
C THR A 13 7.33 -7.82 21.62
N GLY A 14 8.39 -7.70 20.84
CA GLY A 14 8.80 -8.72 19.88
C GLY A 14 9.07 -8.21 18.50
N PHE A 15 8.85 -9.04 17.50
CA PHE A 15 9.05 -8.63 16.12
C PHE A 15 8.15 -9.36 15.12
N VAL A 16 8.03 -8.75 13.94
CA VAL A 16 7.52 -9.40 12.73
C VAL A 16 8.52 -9.22 11.59
N GLY A 17 8.76 -10.27 10.83
CA GLY A 17 9.64 -10.22 9.66
C GLY A 17 9.21 -11.20 8.57
N ASN A 18 9.55 -10.87 7.33
CA ASN A 18 9.39 -11.77 6.21
C ASN A 18 10.59 -12.70 6.10
N THR A 19 10.32 -13.98 5.89
CA THR A 19 11.32 -15.01 5.62
C THR A 19 11.03 -15.66 4.27
N PRO A 20 11.96 -16.44 3.70
CA PRO A 20 11.70 -17.19 2.48
C PRO A 20 10.49 -18.14 2.57
N ASP A 21 10.19 -18.62 3.78
CA ASP A 21 9.13 -19.61 4.04
C ASP A 21 7.80 -18.96 4.47
N GLY A 22 7.76 -17.64 4.62
CA GLY A 22 6.56 -16.93 5.04
C GLY A 22 6.84 -15.77 6.01
N VAL A 23 5.94 -15.57 6.96
CA VAL A 23 6.05 -14.52 7.97
C VAL A 23 6.39 -15.14 9.32
N ARG A 24 7.46 -14.67 9.95
CA ARG A 24 7.81 -15.03 11.33
C ARG A 24 7.38 -13.89 12.26
N ILE A 25 6.69 -14.25 13.32
CA ILE A 25 6.24 -13.34 14.37
C ILE A 25 6.69 -13.92 15.70
N GLU A 26 7.35 -13.12 16.50
CA GLU A 26 7.59 -13.42 17.91
C GLU A 26 6.93 -12.33 18.74
N VAL A 27 6.22 -12.73 19.80
CA VAL A 27 5.51 -11.82 20.69
C VAL A 27 5.66 -12.28 22.13
N GLN A 28 5.82 -11.32 23.02
CA GLN A 28 5.77 -11.54 24.45
C GLN A 28 4.97 -10.44 25.14
N GLY A 29 4.34 -10.78 26.26
CA GLY A 29 3.49 -9.91 27.04
C GLY A 29 2.56 -10.68 27.95
N GLU A 30 1.54 -10.02 28.47
CA GLU A 30 0.53 -10.64 29.32
C GLU A 30 -0.25 -11.71 28.56
N ARG A 31 -0.61 -12.79 29.25
CA ARG A 31 -1.30 -13.95 28.66
C ARG A 31 -2.55 -13.55 27.87
N GLU A 32 -3.38 -12.70 28.46
CA GLU A 32 -4.62 -12.26 27.82
C GLU A 32 -4.38 -11.49 26.52
N ALA A 33 -3.35 -10.62 26.48
CA ALA A 33 -2.95 -9.90 25.28
C ALA A 33 -2.41 -10.85 24.20
N LEU A 34 -1.64 -11.87 24.58
CA LEU A 34 -1.16 -12.91 23.65
C LEU A 34 -2.30 -13.73 23.04
N GLU A 35 -3.32 -14.09 23.84
CA GLU A 35 -4.50 -14.81 23.35
C GLU A 35 -5.33 -13.95 22.38
N GLN A 36 -5.51 -12.66 22.69
CA GLN A 36 -6.17 -11.71 21.79
C GLN A 36 -5.40 -11.53 20.48
N PHE A 37 -4.09 -11.39 20.56
CA PHE A 37 -3.22 -11.27 19.40
C PHE A 37 -3.27 -12.52 18.52
N ALA A 38 -3.23 -13.71 19.11
CA ALA A 38 -3.36 -14.95 18.36
C ALA A 38 -4.68 -15.03 17.59
N GLY A 39 -5.81 -14.68 18.21
CA GLY A 39 -7.10 -14.63 17.57
C GLY A 39 -7.20 -13.53 16.49
N PHE A 40 -6.43 -12.46 16.63
CA PHE A 40 -6.33 -11.41 15.61
C PHE A 40 -5.55 -11.88 14.37
N VAL A 41 -4.42 -12.58 14.56
CA VAL A 41 -3.62 -13.13 13.44
C VAL A 41 -4.43 -14.07 12.57
N GLU A 42 -5.40 -14.79 13.14
CA GLU A 42 -6.30 -15.66 12.38
C GLU A 42 -7.33 -14.90 11.52
N ARG A 43 -7.59 -13.62 11.84
CA ARG A 43 -8.50 -12.71 11.11
C ARG A 43 -7.72 -11.79 10.18
N LEU A 44 -7.28 -12.32 9.08
CA LEU A 44 -6.38 -11.66 8.12
C LEU A 44 -6.96 -10.40 7.47
N PRO A 45 -6.07 -9.50 6.97
CA PRO A 45 -6.47 -8.49 5.99
C PRO A 45 -7.11 -9.13 4.76
N PRO A 46 -8.00 -8.42 4.04
CA PRO A 46 -8.83 -9.00 2.98
C PRO A 46 -8.10 -9.78 1.88
N LEU A 47 -6.84 -9.45 1.61
CA LEU A 47 -6.04 -10.08 0.55
C LEU A 47 -5.02 -11.11 1.07
N ALA A 48 -4.85 -11.20 2.38
CA ALA A 48 -3.92 -12.17 2.96
C ALA A 48 -4.58 -13.53 3.10
N ARG A 49 -3.79 -14.60 2.91
CA ARG A 49 -4.22 -15.98 3.11
C ARG A 49 -3.16 -16.71 3.92
N ILE A 50 -3.58 -17.40 4.96
CA ILE A 50 -2.71 -18.30 5.71
C ILE A 50 -2.87 -19.70 5.11
N ALA A 51 -1.78 -20.24 4.55
CA ALA A 51 -1.74 -21.63 4.11
C ALA A 51 -1.52 -22.58 5.29
N SER A 52 -0.69 -22.17 6.25
CA SER A 52 -0.46 -22.89 7.51
C SER A 52 -0.07 -21.89 8.60
N LEU A 53 -0.45 -22.18 9.84
CA LEU A 53 -0.07 -21.41 11.02
C LEU A 53 0.50 -22.39 12.05
N GLN A 54 1.75 -22.15 12.44
CA GLN A 54 2.39 -22.90 13.52
C GLN A 54 2.58 -21.97 14.71
N LYS A 55 2.19 -22.41 15.89
CA LYS A 55 2.39 -21.68 17.15
C LYS A 55 3.31 -22.51 18.03
N THR A 56 4.36 -21.89 18.53
CA THR A 56 5.31 -22.50 19.46
C THR A 56 5.57 -21.56 20.61
N GLU A 57 5.72 -22.11 21.80
CA GLU A 57 6.17 -21.34 22.94
C GLU A 57 7.68 -21.09 22.82
N ALA A 58 8.10 -19.87 23.17
CA ALA A 58 9.49 -19.45 23.21
C ALA A 58 9.83 -18.89 24.59
N SER A 59 11.10 -18.96 24.98
CA SER A 59 11.55 -18.32 26.20
C SER A 59 11.47 -16.80 26.06
N PRO A 60 10.97 -16.09 27.08
CA PRO A 60 10.95 -14.64 27.05
C PRO A 60 12.34 -14.04 26.84
N VAL A 61 12.41 -12.98 26.05
CA VAL A 61 13.64 -12.22 25.83
C VAL A 61 13.70 -11.12 26.89
N ALA A 62 14.75 -11.13 27.72
CA ALA A 62 14.95 -10.11 28.73
C ALA A 62 15.19 -8.74 28.04
N ASP A 63 14.69 -7.67 28.66
CA ASP A 63 14.90 -6.28 28.24
C ASP A 63 14.33 -5.88 26.87
N GLU A 64 13.49 -6.70 26.26
CA GLU A 64 12.76 -6.32 25.04
C GLU A 64 11.65 -5.31 25.36
N GLN A 65 11.75 -4.09 24.80
CA GLN A 65 10.90 -2.96 25.21
C GLN A 65 9.88 -2.54 24.15
N SER A 66 9.98 -3.06 22.94
CA SER A 66 9.12 -2.64 21.84
C SER A 66 8.86 -3.77 20.85
N PHE A 67 7.81 -3.61 20.06
CA PHE A 67 7.57 -4.46 18.90
C PHE A 67 8.20 -3.83 17.65
N VAL A 68 8.95 -4.60 16.86
CA VAL A 68 9.69 -4.07 15.71
C VAL A 68 9.36 -4.81 14.42
N ILE A 69 9.52 -4.14 13.30
CA ILE A 69 9.45 -4.76 11.97
C ILE A 69 10.88 -5.03 11.51
N HIS A 70 11.26 -6.29 11.40
CA HIS A 70 12.55 -6.65 10.86
C HIS A 70 12.57 -6.46 9.34
N ALA A 71 13.68 -5.90 8.84
CA ALA A 71 13.93 -5.87 7.40
C ALA A 71 13.92 -7.30 6.84
N SER A 72 13.33 -7.47 5.66
CA SER A 72 13.33 -8.75 4.97
C SER A 72 14.77 -9.20 4.74
N HIS A 73 15.15 -10.35 5.26
CA HIS A 73 16.46 -10.93 4.95
C HIS A 73 16.42 -11.36 3.48
N ALA A 74 17.24 -10.74 2.66
CA ALA A 74 17.55 -11.21 1.33
C ALA A 74 18.37 -12.51 1.45
N GLY A 75 17.71 -13.58 1.82
CA GLY A 75 18.27 -14.93 1.73
C GLY A 75 18.53 -15.24 0.26
N SER A 76 19.63 -15.90 -0.03
CA SER A 76 20.00 -16.35 -1.37
C SER A 76 18.81 -17.00 -2.09
N HIS A 77 18.27 -16.29 -3.08
CA HIS A 77 17.11 -16.72 -3.86
C HIS A 77 17.44 -18.00 -4.66
N ARG A 78 17.23 -19.15 -4.07
CA ARG A 78 17.06 -20.40 -4.82
C ARG A 78 15.56 -20.66 -4.94
N GLY A 79 14.96 -20.13 -6.01
CA GLY A 79 13.81 -20.77 -6.61
C GLY A 79 12.41 -20.35 -6.18
N HIS A 80 12.18 -19.32 -5.35
CA HIS A 80 10.83 -18.81 -5.12
C HIS A 80 10.63 -17.49 -5.88
N SER A 81 9.98 -17.58 -7.04
CA SER A 81 9.45 -16.42 -7.75
C SER A 81 8.30 -15.85 -6.92
N VAL A 82 8.54 -14.75 -6.20
CA VAL A 82 7.46 -13.98 -5.59
C VAL A 82 6.64 -13.37 -6.72
N LEU A 83 5.50 -13.97 -7.00
CA LEU A 83 4.57 -13.47 -7.99
C LEU A 83 3.88 -12.21 -7.42
N VAL A 84 3.94 -11.11 -8.17
CA VAL A 84 3.10 -9.95 -7.89
C VAL A 84 1.68 -10.31 -8.32
N SER A 85 0.72 -10.21 -7.40
CA SER A 85 -0.69 -10.47 -7.70
C SER A 85 -1.23 -9.47 -8.73
N PRO A 86 -2.25 -9.82 -9.52
CA PRO A 86 -3.00 -8.87 -10.34
C PRO A 86 -3.50 -7.68 -9.52
N ASP A 87 -3.74 -6.56 -10.19
CA ASP A 87 -4.30 -5.37 -9.55
C ASP A 87 -5.66 -5.68 -8.92
N MET A 88 -5.79 -5.31 -7.66
CA MET A 88 -7.04 -5.45 -6.91
C MET A 88 -7.74 -4.09 -6.80
N ALA A 89 -9.05 -4.11 -6.58
CA ALA A 89 -9.80 -2.89 -6.29
C ALA A 89 -9.27 -2.18 -5.03
N PRO A 90 -9.41 -0.85 -4.93
CA PRO A 90 -9.17 -0.15 -3.68
C PRO A 90 -10.00 -0.74 -2.53
N CYS A 91 -9.43 -0.82 -1.33
CA CYS A 91 -10.16 -1.24 -0.13
C CYS A 91 -11.11 -0.14 0.35
N ASP A 92 -12.05 -0.50 1.23
CA ASP A 92 -13.08 0.42 1.74
C ASP A 92 -12.49 1.66 2.41
N ASP A 93 -11.38 1.52 3.16
CA ASP A 93 -10.66 2.67 3.73
C ASP A 93 -10.12 3.64 2.67
N CYS A 94 -9.63 3.11 1.54
CA CYS A 94 -9.16 3.94 0.43
C CYS A 94 -10.32 4.59 -0.32
N LEU A 95 -11.45 3.89 -0.46
CA LEU A 95 -12.67 4.46 -1.01
C LEU A 95 -13.22 5.56 -0.12
N ALA A 96 -13.20 5.36 1.21
CA ALA A 96 -13.60 6.39 2.17
C ALA A 96 -12.71 7.64 2.07
N ASP A 97 -11.38 7.49 2.00
CA ASP A 97 -10.47 8.63 1.80
C ASP A 97 -10.78 9.40 0.49
N MET A 98 -11.13 8.69 -0.57
CA MET A 98 -11.47 9.31 -1.87
C MET A 98 -12.83 10.00 -1.85
N ALA A 99 -13.74 9.58 -0.99
CA ALA A 99 -15.09 10.14 -0.87
C ALA A 99 -15.19 11.29 0.15
N ASP A 100 -14.22 11.42 1.06
CA ASP A 100 -14.21 12.43 2.12
C ASP A 100 -13.64 13.76 1.60
N PRO A 101 -14.44 14.85 1.52
CA PRO A 101 -14.00 16.16 1.08
C PRO A 101 -12.88 16.77 1.92
N GLU A 102 -12.76 16.41 3.20
CA GLU A 102 -11.72 16.90 4.10
C GLU A 102 -10.40 16.12 3.95
N ASN A 103 -10.43 14.98 3.25
CA ASN A 103 -9.24 14.17 3.03
C ASN A 103 -8.38 14.74 1.89
N ARG A 104 -7.08 14.82 2.09
CA ARG A 104 -6.12 15.29 1.06
C ARG A 104 -6.09 14.44 -0.21
N ARG A 105 -6.73 13.25 -0.21
CA ARG A 105 -6.91 12.37 -1.35
C ARG A 105 -8.34 12.37 -1.90
N PHE A 106 -9.15 13.35 -1.51
CA PHE A 106 -10.49 13.50 -2.07
C PHE A 106 -10.47 13.47 -3.61
N GLY A 107 -11.23 12.58 -4.20
CA GLY A 107 -11.31 12.39 -5.65
C GLY A 107 -10.01 11.87 -6.32
N TYR A 108 -8.97 11.49 -5.57
CA TYR A 108 -7.70 11.06 -6.15
C TYR A 108 -7.74 9.59 -6.57
N ALA A 109 -7.82 9.34 -7.87
CA ALA A 109 -8.02 8.00 -8.45
C ALA A 109 -6.91 6.98 -8.16
N PHE A 110 -5.69 7.42 -7.83
CA PHE A 110 -4.55 6.55 -7.54
C PHE A 110 -4.35 6.29 -6.04
N THR A 111 -5.38 6.55 -5.23
CA THR A 111 -5.36 6.28 -3.80
C THR A 111 -5.21 4.79 -3.53
N ASN A 112 -4.27 4.43 -2.66
CA ASN A 112 -3.99 3.05 -2.29
C ASN A 112 -3.37 2.97 -0.88
N CYS A 113 -3.28 1.74 -0.36
CA CYS A 113 -2.56 1.41 0.87
C CYS A 113 -2.08 -0.05 0.81
N THR A 114 -1.44 -0.55 1.85
CA THR A 114 -0.97 -1.94 1.90
C THR A 114 -2.11 -2.97 1.89
N ASN A 115 -3.31 -2.61 2.39
CA ASN A 115 -4.49 -3.49 2.35
C ASN A 115 -5.01 -3.70 0.90
N CYS A 116 -4.77 -2.75 -0.01
CA CYS A 116 -5.10 -2.91 -1.44
C CYS A 116 -4.15 -3.86 -2.17
N GLY A 117 -3.06 -4.25 -1.55
CA GLY A 117 -2.03 -5.09 -2.15
C GLY A 117 -1.13 -4.35 -3.17
N PRO A 118 -0.19 -5.08 -3.78
CA PRO A 118 0.69 -4.55 -4.80
C PRO A 118 -0.09 -4.17 -6.06
N ARG A 119 0.56 -3.40 -6.93
CA ARG A 119 0.03 -3.02 -8.24
C ARG A 119 0.91 -3.62 -9.33
N TYR A 120 0.44 -4.68 -9.97
CA TYR A 120 1.13 -5.34 -11.07
C TYR A 120 1.42 -4.37 -12.23
N THR A 121 0.43 -3.57 -12.58
CA THR A 121 0.49 -2.63 -13.72
C THR A 121 1.59 -1.59 -13.63
N ILE A 122 2.09 -1.27 -12.44
CA ILE A 122 3.21 -0.34 -12.25
C ILE A 122 4.56 -1.04 -12.11
N THR A 123 4.60 -2.37 -11.98
CA THR A 123 5.82 -3.13 -11.69
C THR A 123 6.69 -3.23 -12.93
N ARG A 124 7.97 -2.91 -12.79
CA ARG A 124 8.98 -3.04 -13.86
C ARG A 124 9.89 -4.25 -13.65
N SER A 125 10.19 -4.55 -12.39
CA SER A 125 10.99 -5.72 -12.01
C SER A 125 10.69 -6.14 -10.57
N ILE A 126 11.27 -7.28 -10.15
CA ILE A 126 11.20 -7.81 -8.79
C ILE A 126 12.57 -7.60 -8.11
N PRO A 127 12.60 -7.30 -6.81
CA PRO A 127 11.50 -7.21 -5.84
C PRO A 127 10.56 -6.03 -6.10
N TYR A 128 9.30 -6.11 -5.59
CA TYR A 128 8.31 -5.05 -5.71
C TYR A 128 8.65 -3.89 -4.75
N ASP A 129 9.51 -3.00 -5.20
CA ASP A 129 9.95 -1.82 -4.49
C ASP A 129 9.79 -0.55 -5.35
N ARG A 130 9.49 0.61 -4.74
CA ARG A 130 9.20 1.85 -5.45
C ARG A 130 10.21 2.22 -6.54
N PRO A 131 11.54 2.11 -6.33
CA PRO A 131 12.54 2.44 -7.37
C PRO A 131 12.42 1.60 -8.64
N VAL A 132 11.87 0.38 -8.55
CA VAL A 132 11.67 -0.52 -9.69
C VAL A 132 10.22 -0.59 -10.15
N THR A 133 9.45 0.45 -9.88
CA THR A 133 8.08 0.66 -10.39
C THR A 133 8.01 1.94 -11.23
N SER A 134 6.88 2.15 -11.92
CA SER A 134 6.62 3.43 -12.61
C SER A 134 6.48 4.61 -11.65
N MET A 135 6.34 4.35 -10.34
CA MET A 135 6.28 5.40 -9.31
C MET A 135 7.65 6.00 -8.95
N ALA A 136 8.74 5.45 -9.45
CA ALA A 136 10.10 5.95 -9.21
C ALA A 136 10.29 7.42 -9.65
N CYS A 137 9.56 7.86 -10.69
CA CYS A 137 9.61 9.25 -11.19
C CYS A 137 8.74 10.24 -10.38
N PHE A 138 8.00 9.78 -9.37
CA PHE A 138 7.15 10.61 -8.53
C PHE A 138 7.72 10.69 -7.11
N PRO A 139 8.61 11.67 -6.82
CA PRO A 139 9.12 11.86 -5.45
C PRO A 139 7.97 12.20 -4.51
N MET A 140 7.95 11.56 -3.35
CA MET A 140 6.89 11.79 -2.37
C MET A 140 6.99 13.18 -1.76
N CYS A 141 5.85 13.85 -1.56
CA CYS A 141 5.77 15.04 -0.71
C CYS A 141 5.92 14.64 0.76
N SER A 142 6.29 15.59 1.64
CA SER A 142 6.52 15.31 3.06
C SER A 142 5.39 14.56 3.77
N PRO A 143 4.09 14.85 3.55
CA PRO A 143 3.03 14.03 4.14
C PRO A 143 3.01 12.58 3.63
N CYS A 144 3.22 12.33 2.34
CA CYS A 144 3.28 10.98 1.79
C CYS A 144 4.52 10.22 2.26
N ASP A 145 5.63 10.92 2.40
CA ASP A 145 6.87 10.35 2.89
C ASP A 145 6.75 9.92 4.36
N ARG A 146 6.12 10.73 5.21
CA ARG A 146 5.82 10.34 6.60
C ARG A 146 4.96 9.08 6.67
N GLU A 147 3.85 9.03 5.92
CA GLU A 147 2.99 7.83 5.87
C GLU A 147 3.75 6.60 5.39
N TYR A 148 4.65 6.78 4.44
CA TYR A 148 5.44 5.67 3.88
C TYR A 148 6.44 5.10 4.88
N HIS A 149 6.97 5.92 5.78
CA HIS A 149 7.96 5.52 6.78
C HIS A 149 7.36 5.25 8.18
N ASP A 150 6.09 5.56 8.41
CA ASP A 150 5.42 5.30 9.68
C ASP A 150 4.83 3.88 9.72
N PRO A 151 5.37 2.95 10.53
CA PRO A 151 4.86 1.59 10.64
C PRO A 151 3.44 1.51 11.21
N ALA A 152 2.96 2.56 11.88
CA ALA A 152 1.58 2.66 12.34
C ALA A 152 0.60 3.06 11.22
N ASP A 153 1.07 3.67 10.13
CA ASP A 153 0.24 4.05 9.00
C ASP A 153 -0.07 2.85 8.09
N ARG A 154 -1.29 2.81 7.54
CA ARG A 154 -1.69 1.78 6.57
C ARG A 154 -0.99 1.92 5.20
N ARG A 155 -0.24 3.01 4.98
CA ARG A 155 0.59 3.24 3.79
C ARG A 155 2.07 3.00 4.01
N PHE A 156 2.43 2.45 5.17
CA PHE A 156 3.80 2.04 5.45
C PHE A 156 4.32 1.11 4.35
N HIS A 157 5.39 1.52 3.65
CA HIS A 157 5.96 0.82 2.51
C HIS A 157 4.95 0.46 1.40
N ALA A 158 3.84 1.18 1.28
CA ALA A 158 2.95 1.07 0.13
C ALA A 158 3.64 1.70 -1.09
N GLN A 159 4.22 0.88 -1.96
CA GLN A 159 5.08 1.33 -3.07
C GLN A 159 4.40 2.36 -3.99
N PRO A 160 3.07 2.28 -4.26
CA PRO A 160 2.36 3.28 -5.04
C PRO A 160 1.95 4.53 -4.25
N ASN A 161 2.31 4.66 -2.95
CA ASN A 161 1.85 5.79 -2.13
C ASN A 161 2.09 7.14 -2.79
N ALA A 162 1.01 7.92 -2.93
CA ALA A 162 1.01 9.25 -3.53
C ALA A 162 -0.25 10.04 -3.12
N CYS A 163 -0.31 11.28 -3.51
CA CYS A 163 -1.49 12.15 -3.44
C CYS A 163 -1.55 13.07 -4.67
N PRO A 164 -2.60 13.88 -4.86
CA PRO A 164 -2.69 14.79 -6.01
C PRO A 164 -1.48 15.72 -6.18
N THR A 165 -0.77 16.05 -5.08
CA THR A 165 0.39 16.94 -5.11
C THR A 165 1.66 16.28 -5.63
N CYS A 166 1.85 14.98 -5.38
CA CYS A 166 3.14 14.31 -5.67
C CYS A 166 3.04 13.07 -6.55
N GLY A 167 1.83 12.67 -6.93
CA GLY A 167 1.61 11.48 -7.75
C GLY A 167 1.12 11.78 -9.16
N PRO A 168 0.82 10.73 -9.93
CA PRO A 168 0.25 10.87 -11.25
C PRO A 168 -1.11 11.57 -11.22
N VAL A 169 -1.45 12.23 -12.31
CA VAL A 169 -2.74 12.89 -12.50
C VAL A 169 -3.45 12.30 -13.70
N LEU A 170 -4.79 12.30 -13.68
CA LEU A 170 -5.61 11.99 -14.84
C LEU A 170 -5.89 13.28 -15.60
N TRP A 171 -5.88 13.17 -16.92
CA TRP A 171 -6.27 14.25 -17.80
C TRP A 171 -7.06 13.69 -18.98
N LEU A 172 -7.99 14.48 -19.50
CA LEU A 172 -8.77 14.17 -20.69
C LEU A 172 -8.17 14.93 -21.88
N LYS A 173 -7.85 14.22 -22.95
CA LYS A 173 -7.49 14.82 -24.21
C LYS A 173 -8.68 14.69 -25.18
N GLU A 174 -9.26 15.80 -25.62
CA GLU A 174 -10.20 15.81 -26.72
C GLU A 174 -9.43 15.57 -28.02
N ASN A 175 -10.02 14.83 -28.97
CA ASN A 175 -9.40 14.55 -30.27
C ASN A 175 -9.19 15.87 -31.04
N GLU A 176 -8.02 16.45 -30.88
CA GLU A 176 -7.49 17.35 -31.87
C GLU A 176 -6.88 16.52 -33.00
N THR A 177 -7.23 16.85 -34.25
CA THR A 177 -6.60 16.31 -35.44
C THR A 177 -5.10 16.23 -35.28
N MET A 178 -4.54 15.04 -35.57
CA MET A 178 -3.13 14.66 -35.41
C MET A 178 -2.17 15.64 -36.12
N SER A 179 -1.93 16.80 -35.57
CA SER A 179 -0.79 17.62 -35.90
C SER A 179 -0.10 18.07 -34.63
N GLU A 180 1.12 17.59 -34.50
CA GLU A 180 2.13 17.87 -33.48
C GLU A 180 2.22 16.86 -32.31
N LYS A 181 3.12 15.90 -32.52
CA LYS A 181 3.80 15.17 -31.44
C LYS A 181 4.53 16.19 -30.59
N ARG A 182 4.02 16.50 -29.40
CA ARG A 182 4.85 17.14 -28.38
C ARG A 182 5.70 16.06 -27.71
N PRO A 183 7.00 16.30 -27.54
CA PRO A 183 7.83 15.47 -26.68
C PRO A 183 7.30 15.55 -25.25
N TYR A 184 7.65 14.56 -24.45
CA TYR A 184 7.26 14.35 -23.06
C TYR A 184 7.90 15.41 -22.13
N ASP A 185 7.69 16.68 -22.43
CA ASP A 185 8.09 17.80 -21.59
C ASP A 185 6.88 18.27 -20.81
N ALA A 186 7.00 18.09 -19.49
CA ALA A 186 6.04 18.49 -18.50
C ALA A 186 5.74 19.99 -18.53
N GLY A 187 4.90 20.40 -19.47
CA GLY A 187 4.19 21.67 -19.36
C GLY A 187 3.02 21.51 -18.37
N PRO A 188 2.57 22.59 -17.73
CA PRO A 188 1.49 22.52 -16.77
C PRO A 188 0.20 22.12 -17.48
N PHE A 189 -0.14 20.85 -17.40
CA PHE A 189 -1.48 20.38 -17.74
C PHE A 189 -2.43 20.92 -16.68
N ALA A 190 -3.49 21.58 -17.10
CA ALA A 190 -4.56 21.93 -16.18
C ALA A 190 -5.08 20.64 -15.54
N PRO A 191 -5.06 20.49 -14.21
CA PRO A 191 -5.60 19.31 -13.56
C PRO A 191 -7.08 19.22 -13.91
N LEU A 192 -7.56 17.99 -14.14
CA LEU A 192 -9.01 17.76 -14.22
C LEU A 192 -9.64 18.28 -12.92
N PRO A 193 -10.85 18.87 -13.00
CA PRO A 193 -11.56 19.25 -11.80
C PRO A 193 -11.65 18.02 -10.88
N THR A 194 -11.07 18.16 -9.69
CA THR A 194 -11.11 17.15 -8.64
C THR A 194 -12.51 17.14 -8.08
N GLY A 195 -13.20 16.00 -8.15
CA GLY A 195 -14.52 15.84 -7.57
C GLY A 195 -15.41 14.88 -8.34
N HIS A 196 -16.55 14.59 -7.75
CA HIS A 196 -17.59 13.72 -8.29
C HIS A 196 -18.03 14.06 -9.71
N ASP A 197 -17.89 15.31 -10.10
CA ASP A 197 -18.30 15.82 -11.41
C ASP A 197 -17.38 15.39 -12.56
N ALA A 198 -16.09 15.23 -12.32
CA ALA A 198 -15.14 14.73 -13.33
C ALA A 198 -15.41 13.28 -13.72
N PHE A 199 -15.79 12.43 -12.75
CA PHE A 199 -16.20 11.06 -13.02
C PHE A 199 -17.53 11.00 -13.77
N ARG A 200 -18.46 11.88 -13.44
CA ARG A 200 -19.77 11.97 -14.08
C ARG A 200 -19.64 12.42 -15.53
N GLU A 201 -18.84 13.42 -15.81
CA GLU A 201 -18.57 13.93 -17.14
C GLU A 201 -17.85 12.89 -18.03
N LEU A 202 -16.88 12.14 -17.49
CA LEU A 202 -16.25 11.01 -18.19
C LEU A 202 -17.25 9.89 -18.53
N HIS A 203 -18.19 9.62 -17.63
CA HIS A 203 -19.22 8.58 -17.84
C HIS A 203 -20.29 9.02 -18.84
N GLU A 204 -20.66 10.29 -18.88
CA GLU A 204 -21.65 10.84 -19.81
C GLU A 204 -21.08 10.94 -21.22
N ARG A 205 -19.82 11.36 -21.37
CA ARG A 205 -19.12 11.39 -22.67
C ARG A 205 -18.93 10.00 -23.27
N ARG A 206 -18.69 8.96 -22.46
CA ARG A 206 -18.60 7.57 -22.91
C ARG A 206 -19.93 7.04 -23.48
N ARG A 207 -21.07 7.48 -22.98
CA ARG A 207 -22.40 7.09 -23.47
C ARG A 207 -22.78 7.72 -24.82
N ASN A 208 -22.16 8.83 -25.16
CA ASN A 208 -22.48 9.58 -26.38
C ASN A 208 -21.52 9.25 -27.55
N THR A 209 -20.63 8.25 -27.39
CA THR A 209 -19.63 7.91 -28.42
C THR A 209 -19.86 6.51 -29.03
N TYR A 210 -21.05 5.91 -28.82
CA TYR A 210 -21.49 4.68 -29.48
C TYR A 210 -22.77 4.93 -30.26
#